data_0a28ad29f9208abf54616692a2650e3b
#
_entry.id   0a28ad29f9208abf54616692a2650e3b
#
_cell.length_a   1.000
_cell.length_b   1.000
_cell.length_c   1.000
_cell.angle_alpha   90.00
_cell.angle_beta   90.00
_cell.angle_gamma   90.00
#
_symmetry.space_group_name_H-M   'P 1'
#
loop_
_entity.id
_entity.type
_entity.pdbx_description
1 polymer ?
#
loop_
_entity_poly.entity_id
_entity_poly.type
_entity_poly.pdbx_seq_one_letter_code
_entity_poly.pdbx_strand_id
1 'polypeptide(L)'
;MAAPLAYEQPTFQRSWDAFLLHIPVLVAVWVAGLLVTLVFVAVAFSIYLSLGVFGDASDFALGLASTAVNLAQVPFSILSSLIGVLMVAVPAMYYEQGETVTIGAAFSQLTARFWRYVLAGIFFGFITTIGFVFCILPGIAVALVTPVYVNRIFVTDMSIGDAFSQSFQAVYRSENGMSFLGLEILTGLLVAIATIVTCGLGALVAVPMGSFYLQNAAYKQGLLR
;
A
#
# COMPACT_ATOMS: atom_id res chain seq x y z
N MET A 1 -15.27 13.57 11.55
CA MET A 1 -14.80 14.71 10.70
C MET A 1 -13.30 14.72 10.79
N ALA A 2 -12.62 14.75 9.64
CA ALA A 2 -11.17 14.81 9.62
C ALA A 2 -10.63 16.05 10.35
N ALA A 3 -9.38 15.96 10.82
CA ALA A 3 -8.73 17.03 11.55
C ALA A 3 -8.57 18.30 10.69
N PRO A 4 -8.59 19.51 11.28
CA PRO A 4 -8.44 20.76 10.53
C PRO A 4 -7.21 20.81 9.62
N LEU A 5 -6.09 20.18 10.05
CA LEU A 5 -4.86 20.09 9.29
C LEU A 5 -5.01 19.37 7.93
N ALA A 6 -5.99 18.47 7.79
CA ALA A 6 -6.26 17.74 6.56
C ALA A 6 -6.74 18.66 5.42
N TYR A 7 -7.38 19.78 5.75
CA TYR A 7 -7.94 20.74 4.80
C TYR A 7 -7.00 21.90 4.46
N GLU A 8 -5.81 21.91 5.04
CA GLU A 8 -4.80 22.90 4.73
C GLU A 8 -4.15 22.63 3.36
N GLN A 9 -3.46 23.63 2.81
CA GLN A 9 -2.80 23.51 1.50
C GLN A 9 -1.74 22.40 1.53
N PRO A 10 -1.79 21.41 0.62
CA PRO A 10 -0.75 20.40 0.50
C PRO A 10 0.55 21.06 0.02
N THR A 11 1.60 20.92 0.81
CA THR A 11 2.93 21.41 0.49
C THR A 11 3.98 20.33 0.74
N PHE A 12 5.09 20.40 0.02
CA PHE A 12 6.22 19.51 0.23
C PHE A 12 6.71 19.58 1.69
N GLN A 13 6.83 20.79 2.25
CA GLN A 13 7.31 21.00 3.63
C GLN A 13 6.43 20.28 4.65
N ARG A 14 5.10 20.39 4.55
CA ARG A 14 4.19 19.71 5.47
C ARG A 14 4.27 18.20 5.36
N SER A 15 4.38 17.69 4.15
CA SER A 15 4.53 16.25 3.93
C SER A 15 5.85 15.73 4.50
N TRP A 16 6.90 16.55 4.42
CA TRP A 16 8.20 16.27 5.03
C TRP A 16 8.12 16.29 6.56
N ASP A 17 7.50 17.32 7.15
CA ASP A 17 7.33 17.42 8.60
C ASP A 17 6.47 16.27 9.14
N ALA A 18 5.37 15.93 8.44
CA ALA A 18 4.54 14.77 8.79
C ALA A 18 5.32 13.46 8.66
N PHE A 19 6.13 13.28 7.62
CA PHE A 19 7.01 12.13 7.46
C PHE A 19 8.00 12.02 8.63
N LEU A 20 8.67 13.11 9.02
CA LEU A 20 9.62 13.11 10.13
C LEU A 20 8.95 12.69 11.46
N LEU A 21 7.73 13.17 11.73
CA LEU A 21 6.96 12.79 12.92
C LEU A 21 6.64 11.28 12.95
N HIS A 22 6.52 10.66 11.77
CA HIS A 22 6.11 9.25 11.65
C HIS A 22 7.26 8.30 11.32
N ILE A 23 8.53 8.76 11.33
CA ILE A 23 9.71 7.89 11.11
C ILE A 23 9.64 6.61 11.96
N PRO A 24 9.33 6.65 13.27
CA PRO A 24 9.33 5.42 14.08
C PRO A 24 8.35 4.36 13.57
N VAL A 25 7.12 4.76 13.19
CA VAL A 25 6.12 3.81 12.67
C VAL A 25 6.47 3.34 11.25
N LEU A 26 7.01 4.22 10.40
CA LEU A 26 7.43 3.87 9.05
C LEU A 26 8.61 2.88 9.07
N VAL A 27 9.59 3.10 9.93
CA VAL A 27 10.70 2.16 10.15
C VAL A 27 10.17 0.81 10.68
N ALA A 28 9.22 0.82 11.62
CA ALA A 28 8.60 -0.42 12.10
C ALA A 28 7.89 -1.19 10.98
N VAL A 29 7.20 -0.51 10.07
CA VAL A 29 6.57 -1.12 8.89
C VAL A 29 7.62 -1.73 7.95
N TRP A 30 8.73 -1.02 7.68
CA TRP A 30 9.83 -1.55 6.87
C TRP A 30 10.48 -2.77 7.53
N VAL A 31 10.76 -2.71 8.82
CA VAL A 31 11.35 -3.84 9.57
C VAL A 31 10.40 -5.03 9.57
N ALA A 32 9.11 -4.82 9.79
CA ALA A 32 8.12 -5.89 9.73
C ALA A 32 8.05 -6.54 8.34
N GLY A 33 8.05 -5.75 7.27
CA GLY A 33 8.11 -6.26 5.89
C GLY A 33 9.39 -7.06 5.61
N LEU A 34 10.54 -6.57 6.08
CA LEU A 34 11.82 -7.27 5.96
C LEU A 34 11.79 -8.61 6.72
N LEU A 35 11.26 -8.64 7.94
CA LEU A 35 11.15 -9.87 8.72
C LEU A 35 10.27 -10.91 8.02
N VAL A 36 9.13 -10.51 7.47
CA VAL A 36 8.27 -11.41 6.68
C VAL A 36 9.03 -11.98 5.48
N THR A 37 9.79 -11.14 4.78
CA THR A 37 10.61 -11.58 3.65
C THR A 37 11.69 -12.55 4.07
N LEU A 38 12.41 -12.28 5.16
CA LEU A 38 13.46 -13.18 5.68
C LEU A 38 12.89 -14.54 6.11
N VAL A 39 11.73 -14.54 6.77
CA VAL A 39 11.05 -15.80 7.15
C VAL A 39 10.65 -16.58 5.90
N PHE A 40 10.10 -15.91 4.87
CA PHE A 40 9.78 -16.57 3.61
C PHE A 40 11.02 -17.17 2.94
N VAL A 41 12.13 -16.44 2.87
CA VAL A 41 13.39 -16.94 2.30
C VAL A 41 13.88 -18.17 3.07
N ALA A 42 13.82 -18.16 4.40
CA ALA A 42 14.19 -19.31 5.23
C ALA A 42 13.29 -20.52 4.97
N VAL A 43 11.98 -20.32 4.82
CA VAL A 43 11.03 -21.39 4.46
C VAL A 43 11.33 -21.95 3.07
N ALA A 44 11.50 -21.09 2.09
CA ALA A 44 11.84 -21.51 0.72
C ALA A 44 13.15 -22.30 0.67
N PHE A 45 14.19 -21.80 1.35
CA PHE A 45 15.47 -22.50 1.46
C PHE A 45 15.31 -23.86 2.12
N SER A 46 14.52 -23.97 3.20
CA SER A 46 14.26 -25.23 3.89
C SER A 46 13.53 -26.25 2.99
N ILE A 47 12.60 -25.79 2.15
CA ILE A 47 11.90 -26.63 1.17
C ILE A 47 12.92 -27.17 0.13
N TYR A 48 13.73 -26.31 -0.44
CA TYR A 48 14.76 -26.74 -1.41
C TYR A 48 15.78 -27.69 -0.81
N LEU A 49 16.19 -27.45 0.44
CA LEU A 49 17.13 -28.32 1.15
C LEU A 49 16.51 -29.69 1.44
N SER A 50 15.27 -29.74 1.92
CA SER A 50 14.58 -31.00 2.27
C SER A 50 14.30 -31.90 1.06
N LEU A 51 14.15 -31.31 -0.12
CA LEU A 51 13.92 -32.03 -1.39
C LEU A 51 15.23 -32.33 -2.15
N GLY A 52 16.38 -32.06 -1.54
CA GLY A 52 17.69 -32.38 -2.10
C GLY A 52 18.07 -31.61 -3.37
N VAL A 53 17.46 -30.42 -3.58
CA VAL A 53 17.65 -29.64 -4.82
C VAL A 53 19.09 -29.14 -4.98
N PHE A 54 19.86 -29.03 -3.91
CA PHE A 54 21.28 -28.61 -3.96
C PHE A 54 22.27 -29.75 -4.29
N GLY A 55 21.78 -30.97 -4.58
CA GLY A 55 22.54 -32.10 -5.08
C GLY A 55 22.10 -32.51 -6.49
N ASP A 56 22.23 -33.79 -6.82
CA ASP A 56 21.76 -34.35 -8.10
C ASP A 56 20.23 -34.54 -8.09
N ALA A 57 19.50 -33.40 -8.05
CA ALA A 57 18.05 -33.43 -8.01
C ALA A 57 17.46 -33.88 -9.34
N SER A 58 16.47 -34.75 -9.30
CA SER A 58 15.68 -35.09 -10.48
C SER A 58 14.77 -33.91 -10.86
N ASP A 59 14.38 -33.83 -12.14
CA ASP A 59 13.43 -32.82 -12.63
C ASP A 59 12.10 -32.85 -11.83
N PHE A 60 11.70 -34.02 -11.38
CA PHE A 60 10.53 -34.18 -10.51
C PHE A 60 10.72 -33.49 -9.15
N ALA A 61 11.88 -33.65 -8.51
CA ALA A 61 12.17 -32.98 -7.22
C ALA A 61 12.22 -31.47 -7.37
N LEU A 62 12.80 -30.96 -8.46
CA LEU A 62 12.81 -29.53 -8.80
C LEU A 62 11.39 -28.99 -9.02
N GLY A 63 10.56 -29.70 -9.78
CA GLY A 63 9.16 -29.34 -10.01
C GLY A 63 8.34 -29.32 -8.74
N LEU A 64 8.55 -30.30 -7.85
CA LEU A 64 7.85 -30.38 -6.55
C LEU A 64 8.30 -29.23 -5.63
N ALA A 65 9.59 -28.94 -5.56
CA ALA A 65 10.14 -27.86 -4.75
C ALA A 65 9.60 -26.49 -5.20
N SER A 66 9.61 -26.21 -6.50
CA SER A 66 9.11 -24.95 -7.04
C SER A 66 7.61 -24.78 -6.78
N THR A 67 6.82 -25.85 -6.92
CA THR A 67 5.39 -25.82 -6.62
C THR A 67 5.14 -25.55 -5.13
N ALA A 68 5.87 -26.23 -4.24
CA ALA A 68 5.74 -26.05 -2.80
C ALA A 68 6.13 -24.60 -2.36
N VAL A 69 7.21 -24.04 -2.94
CA VAL A 69 7.62 -22.65 -2.66
C VAL A 69 6.57 -21.65 -3.18
N ASN A 70 6.03 -21.86 -4.38
CA ASN A 70 4.98 -21.00 -4.92
C ASN A 70 3.71 -21.02 -4.04
N LEU A 71 3.31 -22.17 -3.53
CA LEU A 71 2.18 -22.28 -2.60
C LEU A 71 2.50 -21.61 -1.26
N ALA A 72 3.71 -21.81 -0.73
CA ALA A 72 4.15 -21.17 0.50
C ALA A 72 4.23 -19.63 0.35
N GLN A 73 4.53 -19.12 -0.83
CA GLN A 73 4.61 -17.67 -1.09
C GLN A 73 3.28 -16.94 -0.86
N VAL A 74 2.13 -17.59 -1.09
CA VAL A 74 0.82 -16.95 -1.03
C VAL A 74 0.55 -16.27 0.33
N PRO A 75 0.63 -16.95 1.48
CA PRO A 75 0.39 -16.30 2.78
C PRO A 75 1.42 -15.20 3.09
N PHE A 76 2.67 -15.36 2.66
CA PHE A 76 3.68 -14.32 2.87
C PHE A 76 3.45 -13.07 2.01
N SER A 77 2.98 -13.23 0.77
CA SER A 77 2.63 -12.10 -0.10
C SER A 77 1.41 -11.33 0.43
N ILE A 78 0.41 -12.02 0.96
CA ILE A 78 -0.74 -11.39 1.62
C ILE A 78 -0.26 -10.59 2.83
N LEU A 79 0.56 -11.18 3.69
CA LEU A 79 1.05 -10.51 4.89
C LEU A 79 1.95 -9.30 4.55
N SER A 80 2.84 -9.43 3.57
CA SER A 80 3.67 -8.32 3.09
C SER A 80 2.82 -7.18 2.51
N SER A 81 1.78 -7.50 1.75
CA SER A 81 0.85 -6.51 1.21
C SER A 81 0.08 -5.78 2.30
N LEU A 82 -0.37 -6.50 3.35
CA LEU A 82 -1.05 -5.90 4.49
C LEU A 82 -0.14 -4.97 5.30
N ILE A 83 1.13 -5.35 5.47
CA ILE A 83 2.12 -4.48 6.12
C ILE A 83 2.41 -3.27 5.23
N GLY A 84 2.61 -3.50 3.92
CA GLY A 84 2.91 -2.44 2.96
C GLY A 84 1.80 -1.39 2.84
N VAL A 85 0.52 -1.79 2.96
CA VAL A 85 -0.60 -0.84 2.90
C VAL A 85 -0.56 0.19 4.03
N LEU A 86 0.12 -0.10 5.17
CA LEU A 86 0.30 0.87 6.25
C LEU A 86 1.06 2.12 5.79
N MET A 87 1.88 2.05 4.73
CA MET A 87 2.53 3.23 4.15
C MET A 87 1.54 4.28 3.62
N VAL A 88 0.33 3.85 3.26
CA VAL A 88 -0.77 4.74 2.83
C VAL A 88 -1.79 4.96 3.94
N ALA A 89 -1.99 3.96 4.79
CA ALA A 89 -2.97 4.02 5.88
C ALA A 89 -2.51 4.92 7.03
N VAL A 90 -1.22 4.95 7.37
CA VAL A 90 -0.67 5.85 8.41
C VAL A 90 -0.93 7.32 8.08
N PRO A 91 -0.63 7.82 6.87
CA PRO A 91 -1.05 9.15 6.45
C PRO A 91 -2.56 9.39 6.53
N ALA A 92 -3.39 8.41 6.13
CA ALA A 92 -4.84 8.52 6.21
C ALA A 92 -5.33 8.68 7.66
N MET A 93 -4.82 7.86 8.58
CA MET A 93 -5.14 7.96 10.01
C MET A 93 -4.68 9.29 10.61
N TYR A 94 -3.48 9.76 10.24
CA TYR A 94 -2.95 11.04 10.71
C TYR A 94 -3.85 12.21 10.33
N TYR A 95 -4.25 12.31 9.08
CA TYR A 95 -5.12 13.40 8.63
C TYR A 95 -6.56 13.28 9.15
N GLU A 96 -7.04 12.07 9.45
CA GLU A 96 -8.36 11.88 10.06
C GLU A 96 -8.35 12.26 11.55
N GLN A 97 -7.35 11.82 12.31
CA GLN A 97 -7.30 11.98 13.76
C GLN A 97 -6.63 13.30 14.18
N GLY A 98 -5.70 13.83 13.39
CA GLY A 98 -4.91 15.01 13.73
C GLY A 98 -3.78 14.74 14.72
N GLU A 99 -3.55 13.49 15.07
CA GLU A 99 -2.55 13.07 16.06
C GLU A 99 -1.50 12.15 15.41
N THR A 100 -0.29 12.18 15.95
CA THR A 100 0.79 11.30 15.47
C THR A 100 0.43 9.84 15.68
N VAL A 101 0.43 9.06 14.61
CA VAL A 101 0.13 7.62 14.64
C VAL A 101 1.29 6.87 15.26
N THR A 102 1.03 6.18 16.37
CA THR A 102 2.05 5.34 17.03
C THR A 102 2.16 3.97 16.37
N ILE A 103 3.28 3.26 16.60
CA ILE A 103 3.48 1.89 16.13
C ILE A 103 2.34 0.98 16.60
N GLY A 104 2.00 1.08 17.90
CA GLY A 104 0.92 0.28 18.48
C GLY A 104 -0.43 0.56 17.82
N ALA A 105 -0.77 1.82 17.56
CA ALA A 105 -2.02 2.20 16.89
C ALA A 105 -2.09 1.66 15.47
N ALA A 106 -1.01 1.77 14.68
CA ALA A 106 -0.98 1.29 13.29
C ALA A 106 -1.17 -0.23 13.21
N PHE A 107 -0.43 -1.00 14.00
CA PHE A 107 -0.52 -2.46 13.98
C PHE A 107 -1.79 -3.00 14.68
N SER A 108 -2.28 -2.35 15.74
CA SER A 108 -3.56 -2.73 16.36
C SER A 108 -4.73 -2.50 15.41
N GLN A 109 -4.74 -1.41 14.65
CA GLN A 109 -5.76 -1.17 13.62
C GLN A 109 -5.73 -2.27 12.56
N LEU A 110 -4.53 -2.66 12.10
CA LEU A 110 -4.36 -3.73 11.12
C LEU A 110 -4.88 -5.07 11.63
N THR A 111 -4.58 -5.42 12.89
CA THR A 111 -5.00 -6.71 13.49
C THR A 111 -6.47 -6.73 13.86
N ALA A 112 -7.03 -5.60 14.34
CA ALA A 112 -8.43 -5.50 14.75
C ALA A 112 -9.42 -5.82 13.61
N ARG A 113 -9.05 -5.48 12.38
CA ARG A 113 -9.90 -5.70 11.19
C ARG A 113 -9.19 -6.49 10.11
N PHE A 114 -8.31 -7.41 10.49
CA PHE A 114 -7.44 -8.18 9.61
C PHE A 114 -8.16 -8.73 8.37
N TRP A 115 -9.25 -9.49 8.57
CA TRP A 115 -9.98 -10.09 7.46
C TRP A 115 -10.61 -9.06 6.51
N ARG A 116 -11.05 -7.92 7.04
CA ARG A 116 -11.57 -6.82 6.22
C ARG A 116 -10.49 -6.30 5.27
N TYR A 117 -9.28 -6.11 5.75
CA TYR A 117 -8.17 -5.60 4.93
C TYR A 117 -7.66 -6.63 3.93
N VAL A 118 -7.60 -7.92 4.32
CA VAL A 118 -7.30 -9.03 3.40
C VAL A 118 -8.31 -9.06 2.26
N LEU A 119 -9.61 -9.07 2.58
CA LEU A 119 -10.65 -9.11 1.57
C LEU A 119 -10.67 -7.86 0.69
N ALA A 120 -10.45 -6.68 1.27
CA ALA A 120 -10.34 -5.43 0.51
C ALA A 120 -9.15 -5.44 -0.46
N GLY A 121 -8.01 -5.96 -0.02
CA GLY A 121 -6.82 -6.10 -0.85
C GLY A 121 -7.01 -7.11 -1.98
N ILE A 122 -7.60 -8.28 -1.69
CA ILE A 122 -7.93 -9.29 -2.71
C ILE A 122 -8.92 -8.72 -3.73
N PHE A 123 -9.99 -8.07 -3.28
CA PHE A 123 -10.98 -7.45 -4.15
C PHE A 123 -10.37 -6.40 -5.06
N PHE A 124 -9.57 -5.48 -4.50
CA PHE A 124 -8.90 -4.43 -5.26
C PHE A 124 -7.89 -5.01 -6.26
N GLY A 125 -7.08 -5.97 -5.82
CA GLY A 125 -6.11 -6.66 -6.68
C GLY A 125 -6.79 -7.41 -7.83
N PHE A 126 -7.91 -8.07 -7.56
CA PHE A 126 -8.70 -8.76 -8.58
C PHE A 126 -9.23 -7.80 -9.65
N ILE A 127 -9.85 -6.68 -9.24
CA ILE A 127 -10.35 -5.68 -10.19
C ILE A 127 -9.21 -5.04 -10.99
N THR A 128 -8.09 -4.73 -10.32
CA THR A 128 -6.90 -4.17 -10.99
C THR A 128 -6.35 -5.15 -12.03
N THR A 129 -6.24 -6.43 -11.67
CA THR A 129 -5.76 -7.48 -12.58
C THR A 129 -6.68 -7.64 -13.79
N ILE A 130 -7.98 -7.69 -13.57
CA ILE A 130 -8.97 -7.71 -14.66
C ILE A 130 -8.78 -6.48 -15.57
N GLY A 131 -8.62 -5.29 -14.96
CA GLY A 131 -8.37 -4.07 -15.71
C GLY A 131 -7.15 -4.18 -16.63
N PHE A 132 -6.04 -4.71 -16.14
CA PHE A 132 -4.82 -4.92 -16.94
C PHE A 132 -4.97 -6.02 -18.01
N VAL A 133 -5.74 -7.08 -17.73
CA VAL A 133 -6.00 -8.15 -18.71
C VAL A 133 -6.80 -7.63 -19.90
N PHE A 134 -7.78 -6.77 -19.67
CA PHE A 134 -8.58 -6.19 -20.76
C PHE A 134 -7.83 -5.10 -21.52
N CYS A 135 -7.10 -4.24 -20.82
CA CYS A 135 -6.28 -3.19 -21.42
C CYS A 135 -5.42 -2.52 -20.31
N ILE A 136 -4.26 -2.01 -20.67
CA ILE A 136 -3.38 -1.30 -19.72
C ILE A 136 -4.08 -0.11 -19.06
N LEU A 137 -4.85 0.68 -19.85
CA LEU A 137 -5.51 1.90 -19.37
C LEU A 137 -6.54 1.65 -18.24
N PRO A 138 -7.47 0.69 -18.33
CA PRO A 138 -8.37 0.37 -17.21
C PRO A 138 -7.63 -0.08 -15.95
N GLY A 139 -6.56 -0.86 -16.09
CA GLY A 139 -5.73 -1.28 -14.94
C GLY A 139 -5.09 -0.08 -14.24
N ILE A 140 -4.50 0.84 -14.99
CA ILE A 140 -3.95 2.10 -14.46
C ILE A 140 -5.07 2.92 -13.80
N ALA A 141 -6.23 3.04 -14.44
CA ALA A 141 -7.36 3.79 -13.88
C ALA A 141 -7.81 3.24 -12.53
N VAL A 142 -7.84 1.93 -12.35
CA VAL A 142 -8.14 1.32 -11.03
C VAL A 142 -7.00 1.59 -10.05
N ALA A 143 -5.74 1.46 -10.46
CA ALA A 143 -4.59 1.69 -9.59
C ALA A 143 -4.56 3.12 -9.02
N LEU A 144 -4.90 4.12 -9.81
CA LEU A 144 -4.96 5.54 -9.41
C LEU A 144 -6.08 5.88 -8.41
N VAL A 145 -6.93 4.94 -8.04
CA VAL A 145 -7.93 5.12 -6.97
C VAL A 145 -7.37 4.72 -5.60
N THR A 146 -6.18 4.10 -5.56
CA THR A 146 -5.59 3.51 -4.35
C THR A 146 -5.57 4.46 -3.14
N PRO A 147 -5.08 5.72 -3.21
CA PRO A 147 -4.98 6.57 -2.02
C PRO A 147 -6.34 6.85 -1.37
N VAL A 148 -7.37 7.09 -2.20
CA VAL A 148 -8.73 7.36 -1.74
C VAL A 148 -9.40 6.07 -1.22
N TYR A 149 -9.20 4.96 -1.90
CA TYR A 149 -9.74 3.67 -1.50
C TYR A 149 -9.16 3.18 -0.16
N VAL A 150 -7.84 3.24 0.01
CA VAL A 150 -7.17 2.86 1.26
C VAL A 150 -7.66 3.72 2.41
N ASN A 151 -7.78 5.03 2.21
CA ASN A 151 -8.35 5.92 3.23
C ASN A 151 -9.73 5.43 3.67
N ARG A 152 -10.67 5.23 2.74
CA ARG A 152 -12.04 4.79 3.05
C ARG A 152 -12.07 3.45 3.77
N ILE A 153 -11.23 2.49 3.36
CA ILE A 153 -11.15 1.16 3.99
C ILE A 153 -10.64 1.24 5.42
N PHE A 154 -9.68 2.11 5.72
CA PHE A 154 -9.08 2.23 7.06
C PHE A 154 -9.84 3.16 8.00
N VAL A 155 -10.41 4.23 7.47
CA VAL A 155 -11.02 5.31 8.27
C VAL A 155 -12.53 5.13 8.42
N THR A 156 -13.21 4.43 7.50
CA THR A 156 -14.67 4.27 7.54
C THR A 156 -15.10 2.82 7.72
N ASP A 157 -16.39 2.63 8.07
CA ASP A 157 -17.02 1.30 8.18
C ASP A 157 -17.81 0.90 6.91
N MET A 158 -17.59 1.59 5.79
CA MET A 158 -18.25 1.29 4.52
C MET A 158 -17.99 -0.15 4.07
N SER A 159 -18.91 -0.74 3.32
CA SER A 159 -18.65 -2.02 2.66
C SER A 159 -17.48 -1.87 1.67
N ILE A 160 -16.77 -2.96 1.39
CA ILE A 160 -15.60 -2.96 0.48
C ILE A 160 -16.00 -2.48 -0.92
N GLY A 161 -17.17 -2.92 -1.42
CA GLY A 161 -17.70 -2.52 -2.71
C GLY A 161 -18.11 -1.03 -2.76
N ASP A 162 -18.76 -0.54 -1.70
CA ASP A 162 -19.13 0.89 -1.62
C ASP A 162 -17.89 1.77 -1.51
N ALA A 163 -16.91 1.39 -0.69
CA ALA A 163 -15.65 2.10 -0.58
C ALA A 163 -14.94 2.21 -1.93
N PHE A 164 -14.91 1.13 -2.72
CA PHE A 164 -14.34 1.14 -4.07
C PHE A 164 -15.16 2.04 -5.01
N SER A 165 -16.48 1.82 -5.11
CA SER A 165 -17.35 2.57 -6.01
C SER A 165 -17.30 4.08 -5.73
N GLN A 166 -17.40 4.48 -4.46
CA GLN A 166 -17.33 5.88 -4.08
C GLN A 166 -15.93 6.48 -4.30
N SER A 167 -14.87 5.70 -4.11
CA SER A 167 -13.51 6.17 -4.39
C SER A 167 -13.31 6.40 -5.88
N PHE A 168 -13.81 5.47 -6.70
CA PHE A 168 -13.78 5.61 -8.15
C PHE A 168 -14.59 6.84 -8.64
N GLN A 169 -15.77 7.05 -8.06
CA GLN A 169 -16.59 8.22 -8.38
C GLN A 169 -15.92 9.52 -7.91
N ALA A 170 -15.32 9.53 -6.72
CA ALA A 170 -14.61 10.70 -6.20
C ALA A 170 -13.44 11.10 -7.11
N VAL A 171 -12.68 10.14 -7.61
CA VAL A 171 -11.52 10.40 -8.46
C VAL A 171 -11.93 10.76 -9.90
N TYR A 172 -12.94 10.10 -10.49
CA TYR A 172 -13.25 10.25 -11.92
C TYR A 172 -14.48 11.11 -12.22
N ARG A 173 -15.34 11.41 -11.24
CA ARG A 173 -16.58 12.15 -11.46
C ARG A 173 -16.70 13.44 -10.65
N SER A 174 -15.79 13.69 -9.69
CA SER A 174 -15.80 14.97 -8.98
C SER A 174 -15.12 16.08 -9.79
N GLU A 175 -15.50 17.32 -9.53
CA GLU A 175 -14.91 18.50 -10.18
C GLU A 175 -13.39 18.58 -10.01
N ASN A 176 -12.89 18.19 -8.85
CA ASN A 176 -11.46 18.24 -8.52
C ASN A 176 -10.72 16.93 -8.79
N GLY A 177 -11.43 15.88 -9.20
CA GLY A 177 -10.84 14.55 -9.36
C GLY A 177 -9.74 14.50 -10.40
N MET A 178 -9.91 15.17 -11.54
CA MET A 178 -8.87 15.26 -12.58
C MET A 178 -7.64 16.01 -12.12
N SER A 179 -7.81 17.06 -11.29
CA SER A 179 -6.68 17.76 -10.67
C SER A 179 -5.92 16.86 -9.70
N PHE A 180 -6.64 16.05 -8.92
CA PHE A 180 -6.05 15.06 -8.04
C PHE A 180 -5.27 14.00 -8.81
N LEU A 181 -5.82 13.47 -9.90
CA LEU A 181 -5.12 12.52 -10.78
C LEU A 181 -3.81 13.07 -11.32
N GLY A 182 -3.81 14.34 -11.72
CA GLY A 182 -2.58 15.03 -12.17
C GLY A 182 -1.52 15.06 -11.06
N LEU A 183 -1.91 15.38 -9.82
CA LEU A 183 -1.02 15.37 -8.67
C LEU A 183 -0.52 13.96 -8.34
N GLU A 184 -1.38 12.95 -8.44
CA GLU A 184 -1.02 11.56 -8.16
C GLU A 184 0.00 11.03 -9.18
N ILE A 185 -0.25 11.27 -10.47
CA ILE A 185 0.69 10.89 -11.54
C ILE A 185 2.03 11.60 -11.37
N LEU A 186 2.01 12.91 -11.08
CA LEU A 186 3.23 13.67 -10.84
C LEU A 186 4.00 13.16 -9.63
N THR A 187 3.30 12.91 -8.52
CA THR A 187 3.90 12.36 -7.29
C THR A 187 4.47 10.97 -7.56
N GLY A 188 3.74 10.11 -8.26
CA GLY A 188 4.20 8.78 -8.66
C GLY A 188 5.47 8.83 -9.53
N LEU A 189 5.53 9.77 -10.48
CA LEU A 189 6.71 9.98 -11.32
C LEU A 189 7.91 10.44 -10.49
N LEU A 190 7.73 11.38 -9.58
CA LEU A 190 8.81 11.83 -8.68
C LEU A 190 9.33 10.72 -7.79
N VAL A 191 8.41 9.89 -7.23
CA VAL A 191 8.78 8.70 -6.45
C VAL A 191 9.56 7.71 -7.30
N ALA A 192 9.12 7.45 -8.54
CA ALA A 192 9.83 6.55 -9.46
C ALA A 192 11.22 7.05 -9.80
N ILE A 193 11.38 8.33 -10.12
CA ILE A 193 12.69 8.94 -10.40
C ILE A 193 13.60 8.82 -9.17
N ALA A 194 13.12 9.20 -7.99
CA ALA A 194 13.89 9.11 -6.74
C ALA A 194 14.34 7.65 -6.48
N THR A 195 13.46 6.68 -6.72
CA THR A 195 13.74 5.25 -6.54
C THR A 195 14.83 4.77 -7.51
N ILE A 196 14.71 5.13 -8.79
CA ILE A 196 15.67 4.71 -9.83
C ILE A 196 17.05 5.33 -9.58
N VAL A 197 17.11 6.65 -9.36
CA VAL A 197 18.37 7.39 -9.17
C VAL A 197 19.14 6.90 -7.94
N THR A 198 18.43 6.45 -6.91
CA THR A 198 19.04 5.97 -5.66
C THR A 198 19.15 4.45 -5.56
N CYS A 199 18.98 3.72 -6.66
CA CYS A 199 18.98 2.26 -6.68
C CYS A 199 18.02 1.63 -5.65
N GLY A 200 16.83 2.23 -5.49
CA GLY A 200 15.78 1.75 -4.59
C GLY A 200 15.73 2.44 -3.22
N LEU A 201 16.84 2.99 -2.72
CA LEU A 201 16.89 3.60 -1.37
C LEU A 201 15.96 4.81 -1.22
N GLY A 202 15.77 5.57 -2.30
CA GLY A 202 14.87 6.72 -2.30
C GLY A 202 13.41 6.36 -2.04
N ALA A 203 12.99 5.14 -2.33
CA ALA A 203 11.64 4.67 -2.06
C ALA A 203 11.31 4.71 -0.56
N LEU A 204 12.29 4.49 0.32
CA LEU A 204 12.11 4.52 1.78
C LEU A 204 11.60 5.87 2.28
N VAL A 205 11.91 6.93 1.59
CA VAL A 205 11.50 8.30 1.93
C VAL A 205 10.39 8.79 0.98
N ALA A 206 10.58 8.61 -0.34
CA ALA A 206 9.68 9.18 -1.33
C ALA A 206 8.28 8.56 -1.32
N VAL A 207 8.16 7.25 -1.05
CA VAL A 207 6.84 6.57 -0.99
C VAL A 207 6.00 7.09 0.18
N PRO A 208 6.44 7.04 1.45
CA PRO A 208 5.62 7.54 2.54
C PRO A 208 5.38 9.05 2.45
N MET A 209 6.37 9.83 2.04
CA MET A 209 6.22 11.27 1.86
C MET A 209 5.19 11.62 0.78
N GLY A 210 5.24 10.92 -0.37
CA GLY A 210 4.23 11.03 -1.42
C GLY A 210 2.83 10.64 -0.92
N SER A 211 2.74 9.62 -0.06
CA SER A 211 1.47 9.19 0.54
C SER A 211 0.90 10.27 1.47
N PHE A 212 1.71 10.94 2.31
CA PHE A 212 1.26 12.08 3.12
C PHE A 212 0.76 13.22 2.24
N TYR A 213 1.50 13.55 1.18
CA TYR A 213 1.11 14.60 0.24
C TYR A 213 -0.23 14.29 -0.44
N LEU A 214 -0.41 13.08 -0.97
CA LEU A 214 -1.63 12.68 -1.66
C LEU A 214 -2.84 12.59 -0.72
N GLN A 215 -2.67 12.13 0.51
CA GLN A 215 -3.76 12.12 1.50
C GLN A 215 -4.22 13.55 1.83
N ASN A 216 -3.30 14.47 2.09
CA ASN A 216 -3.64 15.88 2.31
C ASN A 216 -4.34 16.49 1.07
N ALA A 217 -3.81 16.23 -0.14
CA ALA A 217 -4.42 16.71 -1.38
C ALA A 217 -5.85 16.19 -1.57
N ALA A 218 -6.09 14.90 -1.26
CA ALA A 218 -7.41 14.28 -1.38
C ALA A 218 -8.44 14.91 -0.44
N TYR A 219 -8.07 15.22 0.81
CA TYR A 219 -8.93 15.96 1.74
C TYR A 219 -9.16 17.39 1.27
N LYS A 220 -8.11 18.12 0.90
CA LYS A 220 -8.21 19.51 0.44
C LYS A 220 -9.08 19.67 -0.79
N GLN A 221 -9.03 18.71 -1.72
CA GLN A 221 -9.83 18.73 -2.93
C GLN A 221 -11.25 18.16 -2.73
N GLY A 222 -11.60 17.71 -1.52
CA GLY A 222 -12.93 17.24 -1.16
C GLY A 222 -13.27 15.83 -1.68
N LEU A 223 -12.28 15.01 -2.05
CA LEU A 223 -12.47 13.62 -2.47
C LEU A 223 -12.76 12.71 -1.26
N LEU A 224 -12.29 13.12 -0.09
CA LEU A 224 -12.47 12.46 1.21
C LEU A 224 -13.36 13.33 2.09
N ARG A 225 -14.63 12.98 2.21
CA ARG A 225 -15.62 13.62 3.08
C ARG A 225 -16.37 12.57 3.87
#